data_8302707fd2e12745334f6f9e896a2d5a
#
_entry.id   8302707fd2e12745334f6f9e896a2d5a
#
_cell.length_a   1.000
_cell.length_b   1.000
_cell.length_c   1.000
_cell.angle_alpha   90.00
_cell.angle_beta   90.00
_cell.angle_gamma   90.00
#
_symmetry.space_group_name_H-M   'P 1'
#
loop_
_entity.id
_entity.type
_entity.pdbx_description
1 polymer ?
#
loop_
_entity_poly.entity_id
_entity_poly.type
_entity_poly.pdbx_seq_one_letter_code
_entity_poly.pdbx_strand_id
1 'polypeptide(L)' 'MNRERFEELAKLKGIDVTRANRRITFVNLEVIEAGEYMSRMTEAAWWGWQEAMKEKGDE' A
#
# COMPACT_ATOMS: atom_id res chain seq x y z
N MET A 1 3.66 8.80 -9.74
CA MET A 1 2.99 7.76 -9.13
C MET A 1 1.81 8.27 -8.44
N ASN A 2 0.69 7.64 -8.56
CA ASN A 2 -0.52 8.22 -8.10
C ASN A 2 -1.14 7.38 -6.99
N ARG A 3 -0.71 7.60 -5.79
CA ARG A 3 -1.21 6.89 -4.62
C ARG A 3 -2.67 7.21 -4.35
N GLU A 4 -3.10 8.44 -4.62
CA GLU A 4 -4.47 8.80 -4.43
C GLU A 4 -5.38 7.98 -5.31
N ARG A 5 -4.97 7.76 -6.53
CA ARG A 5 -5.78 6.97 -7.45
C ARG A 5 -5.85 5.52 -6.99
N PHE A 6 -4.75 4.98 -6.52
CA PHE A 6 -4.75 3.63 -5.98
C PHE A 6 -5.71 3.53 -4.80
N GLU A 7 -5.66 4.51 -3.92
CA GLU A 7 -6.51 4.47 -2.72
C GLU A 7 -7.98 4.62 -3.08
N GLU A 8 -8.30 5.42 -4.08
CA GLU A 8 -9.66 5.53 -4.53
C GLU A 8 -10.19 4.21 -5.03
N LEU A 9 -9.42 3.54 -5.87
CA LEU A 9 -9.86 2.27 -6.41
C LEU A 9 -9.94 1.20 -5.33
N ALA A 10 -9.01 1.22 -4.39
CA ALA A 10 -9.01 0.27 -3.30
C ALA A 10 -10.25 0.44 -2.43
N LYS A 11 -10.62 1.68 -2.15
CA LYS A 11 -11.80 1.93 -1.34
C LYS A 11 -13.06 1.44 -2.03
N LEU A 12 -13.14 1.59 -3.33
CA LEU A 12 -14.29 1.11 -4.07
C LEU A 12 -14.41 -0.41 -3.97
N LYS A 13 -13.31 -1.09 -3.78
CA LYS A 13 -13.33 -2.53 -3.66
C LYS A 13 -13.37 -3.00 -2.21
N GLY A 14 -13.51 -2.09 -1.30
CA GLY A 14 -13.59 -2.45 0.12
C GLY A 14 -12.24 -2.80 0.75
N ILE A 15 -11.17 -2.35 0.16
CA ILE A 15 -9.84 -2.63 0.70
C ILE A 15 -9.45 -1.54 1.68
N ASP A 16 -8.89 -1.94 2.83
CA ASP A 16 -8.50 -1.02 3.86
C ASP A 16 -7.22 -0.31 3.47
N VAL A 17 -7.22 0.99 3.40
CA VAL A 17 -6.06 1.77 3.04
C VAL A 17 -5.50 2.57 4.21
N THR A 18 -5.74 2.11 5.41
CA THR A 18 -5.18 2.77 6.60
C THR A 18 -3.67 2.65 6.60
N ARG A 19 -3.00 3.75 6.85
CA ARG A 19 -1.55 3.76 6.89
C ARG A 19 -1.06 3.97 8.31
N ALA A 20 0.11 3.43 8.62
CA ALA A 20 0.71 3.60 9.93
C ALA A 20 1.24 5.02 10.06
N ASN A 21 1.05 5.63 11.21
CA ASN A 21 1.58 6.97 11.43
C ASN A 21 2.92 6.93 12.14
N ARG A 22 3.44 5.74 12.42
CA ARG A 22 4.76 5.58 13.00
C ARG A 22 5.20 4.14 12.80
N ARG A 23 6.46 3.86 13.03
CA ARG A 23 6.97 2.51 12.91
C ARG A 23 6.37 1.62 13.98
N ILE A 24 5.91 0.44 13.59
CA ILE A 24 5.32 -0.52 14.51
C ILE A 24 6.09 -1.83 14.38
N THR A 25 6.56 -2.37 15.51
CA THR A 25 7.25 -3.65 15.50
C THR A 25 6.37 -4.65 16.23
N PHE A 26 6.08 -5.77 15.58
CA PHE A 26 5.23 -6.77 16.15
C PHE A 26 6.05 -7.84 16.90
N VAL A 27 5.37 -8.64 17.68
CA VAL A 27 6.00 -9.69 18.46
C VAL A 27 6.82 -10.63 17.60
N ASN A 28 6.37 -10.92 16.39
CA ASN A 28 7.07 -11.84 15.52
C ASN A 28 8.18 -11.14 14.75
N LEU A 29 8.59 -9.96 15.18
CA LEU A 29 9.66 -9.19 14.58
C LEU A 29 9.35 -8.60 13.22
N GLU A 30 8.09 -8.64 12.83
CA GLU A 30 7.71 -7.95 11.59
C GLU A 30 7.58 -6.47 11.89
N VAL A 31 7.89 -5.65 10.92
CA VAL A 31 7.89 -4.21 11.10
C VAL A 31 7.05 -3.55 10.03
N ILE A 32 6.23 -2.57 10.43
CA ILE A 32 5.53 -1.72 9.50
C ILE A 32 6.11 -0.32 9.69
N GLU A 33 6.65 0.25 8.63
CA GLU A 33 7.25 1.57 8.73
C GLU A 33 6.20 2.66 8.63
N ALA A 34 6.52 3.82 9.12
CA ALA A 34 5.61 4.96 9.02
C ALA A 34 5.27 5.20 7.56
N GLY A 35 4.01 5.38 7.28
CA GLY A 35 3.54 5.63 5.92
C GLY A 35 3.16 4.38 5.15
N GLU A 36 3.49 3.22 5.66
CA GLU A 36 3.10 1.98 4.99
C GLU A 36 1.69 1.60 5.40
N TYR A 37 1.04 0.80 4.59
CA TYR A 37 -0.31 0.37 4.92
C TYR A 37 -0.30 -0.66 6.05
N MET A 38 -1.29 -0.56 6.92
CA MET A 38 -1.38 -1.47 8.05
C MET A 38 -1.71 -2.87 7.59
N SER A 39 -2.50 -2.99 6.53
CA SER A 39 -2.87 -4.29 6.01
C SER A 39 -1.83 -4.80 5.04
N ARG A 40 -1.35 -6.02 5.26
CA ARG A 40 -0.39 -6.58 4.36
C ARG A 40 -0.95 -6.80 2.99
N MET A 41 -2.23 -7.12 2.88
CA MET A 41 -2.88 -7.29 1.59
C MET A 41 -2.90 -5.99 0.83
N THR A 42 -3.15 -4.89 1.54
CA THR A 42 -3.17 -3.58 0.91
C THR A 42 -1.76 -3.20 0.44
N GLU A 43 -0.77 -3.51 1.25
CA GLU A 43 0.59 -3.19 0.91
C GLU A 43 1.03 -3.99 -0.33
N ALA A 44 0.66 -5.25 -0.40
CA ALA A 44 0.97 -6.07 -1.56
C ALA A 44 0.27 -5.54 -2.81
N ALA A 45 -0.97 -5.11 -2.66
CA ALA A 45 -1.71 -4.57 -3.79
C ALA A 45 -1.08 -3.26 -4.26
N TRP A 46 -0.57 -2.46 -3.34
CA TRP A 46 0.09 -1.21 -3.68
C TRP A 46 1.37 -1.49 -4.48
N TRP A 47 2.13 -2.49 -4.07
CA TRP A 47 3.32 -2.86 -4.80
C TRP A 47 2.97 -3.36 -6.20
N GLY A 48 1.93 -4.18 -6.31
CA GLY A 48 1.48 -4.65 -7.62
C GLY A 48 1.03 -3.50 -8.51
N TRP A 49 0.35 -2.53 -7.94
CA TRP A 49 -0.09 -1.35 -8.66
C TRP A 49 1.11 -0.59 -9.22
N GLN A 50 2.12 -0.39 -8.37
CA GLN A 50 3.31 0.34 -8.80
C GLN A 50 4.02 -0.38 -9.93
N GLU A 51 4.13 -1.68 -9.85
CA GLU A 51 4.79 -2.44 -10.89
C GLU A 51 4.03 -2.35 -12.21
N ALA A 52 2.72 -2.45 -12.15
CA ALA A 52 1.91 -2.37 -13.34
C ALA A 52 2.01 -1.00 -14.00
N MET A 53 1.98 0.04 -13.18
CA MET A 53 2.07 1.39 -13.70
C MET A 53 3.45 1.67 -14.28
N LYS A 54 4.47 1.06 -13.68
CA LYS A 54 5.79 1.26 -14.14
C LYS A 54 5.96 0.69 -15.52
N GLU A 55 5.45 -0.50 -15.75
CA GLU A 55 5.56 -1.08 -17.02
C GLU A 55 4.79 -0.34 -18.07
N LYS A 56 3.56 0.14 -17.73
CA LYS A 56 2.83 0.78 -18.69
C LYS A 56 3.27 2.13 -18.89
N GLY A 57 3.71 2.78 -17.91
CA GLY A 57 4.02 4.14 -17.95
C GLY A 57 5.26 4.55 -18.38
N ASP A 58 5.97 3.70 -18.76
CA ASP A 58 7.18 4.04 -19.00
C ASP A 58 7.35 4.78 -20.08
N GLU A 59 6.60 5.15 -20.57
CA GLU A 59 6.63 5.93 -21.45
C GLU A 59 6.99 6.97 -21.18
#